data_297c4acc34db74a5fad3de23b328b6f0
#
_entry.id   297c4acc34db74a5fad3de23b328b6f0
#
_cell.length_a   1.000
_cell.length_b   1.000
_cell.length_c   1.000
_cell.angle_alpha   90.00
_cell.angle_beta   90.00
_cell.angle_gamma   90.00
#
_symmetry.space_group_name_H-M   'P 1'
#
loop_
_entity.id
_entity.type
_entity.pdbx_description
1 polymer ?
#
loop_
_entity_poly.entity_id
_entity_poly.type
_entity_poly.pdbx_seq_one_letter_code
_entity_poly.pdbx_strand_id
1 'polypeptide(L)'
;PTVKKKMLEANARNTVRSRSRTGKPTRQLQSAWTDAWASPNALQPLEMPLQGVLSRPAMDKIDKRASLGHEGAVALSTYYVGQAVGLMNKEKSVKTIVYEFMEDYVEAVERLSNTLK
;
A
#
# COMPACT_ATOMS: atom_id res chain seq x y z
N PRO A 1 10.18 -5.93 -5.08
CA PRO A 1 9.67 -6.61 -6.27
C PRO A 1 8.20 -6.99 -6.13
N THR A 2 7.82 -7.93 -5.23
CA THR A 2 6.44 -8.43 -5.11
C THR A 2 5.43 -7.33 -4.79
N VAL A 3 5.73 -6.46 -3.82
CA VAL A 3 4.84 -5.36 -3.43
C VAL A 3 4.67 -4.34 -4.55
N LYS A 4 5.73 -4.00 -5.26
CA LYS A 4 5.65 -3.09 -6.42
C LYS A 4 4.73 -3.65 -7.50
N LYS A 5 4.87 -4.93 -7.84
CA LYS A 5 3.98 -5.60 -8.80
C LYS A 5 2.52 -5.52 -8.36
N LYS A 6 2.23 -5.86 -7.11
CA LYS A 6 0.88 -5.74 -6.55
C LYS A 6 0.34 -4.30 -6.60
N MET A 7 1.17 -3.28 -6.36
CA MET A 7 0.76 -1.88 -6.46
C MET A 7 0.40 -1.50 -7.90
N LEU A 8 1.15 -1.97 -8.89
CA LEU A 8 0.87 -1.70 -10.31
C LEU A 8 -0.41 -2.39 -10.80
N GLU A 9 -0.75 -3.55 -10.23
CA GLU A 9 -1.95 -4.31 -10.57
C GLU A 9 -3.19 -3.84 -9.79
N ALA A 10 -3.01 -3.06 -8.71
CA ALA A 10 -4.07 -2.62 -7.83
C ALA A 10 -4.79 -1.37 -8.35
N ASN A 11 -6.04 -1.25 -7.97
CA ASN A 11 -6.83 -0.03 -8.10
C ASN A 11 -7.28 0.49 -6.73
N ALA A 12 -7.97 1.63 -6.70
CA ALA A 12 -8.43 2.26 -5.45
C ALA A 12 -9.31 1.34 -4.58
N ARG A 13 -10.02 0.37 -5.19
CA ARG A 13 -10.90 -0.59 -4.49
C ARG A 13 -10.13 -1.75 -3.87
N ASN A 14 -8.91 -2.01 -4.31
CA ASN A 14 -8.03 -3.04 -3.75
C ASN A 14 -7.29 -2.57 -2.48
N THR A 15 -7.84 -1.58 -1.79
CA THR A 15 -7.28 -1.06 -0.55
C THR A 15 -8.28 -1.18 0.59
N VAL A 16 -7.82 -1.57 1.76
CA VAL A 16 -8.64 -1.72 2.96
C VAL A 16 -8.04 -0.95 4.14
N ARG A 17 -8.89 -0.49 5.06
CA ARG A 17 -8.44 0.00 6.37
C ARG A 17 -8.37 -1.16 7.33
N SER A 18 -7.19 -1.41 7.88
CA SER A 18 -6.97 -2.52 8.80
C SER A 18 -6.09 -2.10 9.98
N ARG A 19 -6.35 -2.69 11.14
CA ARG A 19 -5.53 -2.54 12.34
C ARG A 19 -4.47 -3.65 12.47
N SER A 20 -4.46 -4.59 11.54
CA SER A 20 -3.69 -5.84 11.60
C SER A 20 -2.19 -5.68 11.75
N ARG A 21 -1.60 -4.56 11.30
CA ARG A 21 -0.16 -4.33 11.36
C ARG A 21 0.30 -3.51 12.55
N THR A 22 -0.44 -2.50 12.95
CA THR A 22 0.02 -1.53 13.95
C THR A 22 -0.89 -1.38 15.17
N GLY A 23 -2.11 -1.91 15.09
CA GLY A 23 -3.16 -1.63 16.07
C GLY A 23 -3.95 -0.36 15.78
N LYS A 24 -3.43 0.54 14.94
CA LYS A 24 -4.16 1.72 14.44
C LYS A 24 -4.74 1.45 13.05
N PRO A 25 -5.90 2.03 12.72
CA PRO A 25 -6.46 1.93 11.38
C PRO A 25 -5.52 2.53 10.33
N THR A 26 -4.95 1.72 9.48
CA THR A 26 -4.10 2.13 8.37
C THR A 26 -4.64 1.57 7.07
N ARG A 27 -4.52 2.34 5.98
CA ARG A 27 -4.89 1.83 4.66
C ARG A 27 -3.75 0.99 4.09
N GLN A 28 -4.10 -0.18 3.59
CA GLN A 28 -3.18 -1.19 3.09
C GLN A 28 -3.74 -1.81 1.81
N LEU A 29 -2.87 -2.40 0.99
CA LEU A 29 -3.30 -3.31 -0.08
C LEU A 29 -4.07 -4.47 0.53
N GLN A 30 -5.24 -4.77 -0.04
CA GLN A 30 -5.99 -5.97 0.31
C GLN A 30 -5.16 -7.22 0.01
N SER A 31 -5.18 -8.18 0.90
CA SER A 31 -4.42 -9.42 0.79
C SER A 31 -5.02 -10.48 1.70
N ALA A 32 -4.60 -11.74 1.56
CA ALA A 32 -5.02 -12.80 2.46
C ALA A 32 -4.70 -12.50 3.94
N TRP A 33 -3.66 -11.69 4.23
CA TRP A 33 -3.38 -11.19 5.58
C TRP A 33 -4.50 -10.29 6.10
N THR A 34 -4.91 -9.28 5.33
CA THR A 34 -5.95 -8.35 5.75
C THR A 34 -7.31 -9.04 5.86
N ASP A 35 -7.59 -9.99 4.98
CA ASP A 35 -8.83 -10.76 4.96
C ASP A 35 -8.91 -11.71 6.17
N ALA A 36 -7.81 -12.37 6.53
CA ALA A 36 -7.73 -13.21 7.72
C ALA A 36 -8.02 -12.40 9.01
N TRP A 37 -7.47 -11.19 9.13
CA TRP A 37 -7.71 -10.31 10.28
C TRP A 37 -9.11 -9.67 10.27
N ALA A 38 -9.79 -9.62 9.14
CA ALA A 38 -11.18 -9.15 9.02
C ALA A 38 -12.21 -10.26 9.21
N SER A 39 -11.78 -11.52 9.31
CA SER A 39 -12.67 -12.66 9.52
C SER A 39 -13.44 -12.53 10.84
N PRO A 40 -14.72 -12.92 10.89
CA PRO A 40 -15.54 -12.89 12.11
C PRO A 40 -14.93 -13.66 13.30
N ASN A 41 -14.13 -14.68 13.00
CA ASN A 41 -13.49 -15.52 14.02
C ASN A 41 -12.03 -15.09 14.30
N ALA A 42 -11.57 -13.99 13.73
CA ALA A 42 -10.21 -13.51 13.96
C ALA A 42 -10.05 -12.93 15.36
N LEU A 43 -8.82 -13.05 15.89
CA LEU A 43 -8.44 -12.34 17.09
C LEU A 43 -8.52 -10.83 16.85
N GLN A 44 -8.97 -10.09 17.85
CA GLN A 44 -8.96 -8.64 17.77
C GLN A 44 -7.51 -8.13 17.77
N PRO A 45 -7.17 -7.19 16.87
CA PRO A 45 -5.85 -6.57 16.91
C PRO A 45 -5.58 -5.88 18.23
N LEU A 46 -4.39 -6.06 18.76
CA LEU A 46 -3.93 -5.39 19.97
C LEU A 46 -3.80 -3.87 19.72
N GLU A 47 -3.82 -3.11 20.81
CA GLU A 47 -3.52 -1.68 20.75
C GLU A 47 -2.05 -1.42 20.39
N MET A 48 -1.78 -0.27 19.76
CA MET A 48 -0.41 0.16 19.50
C MET A 48 0.32 0.47 20.84
N PRO A 49 1.57 0.04 21.01
CA PRO A 49 2.49 -0.53 20.01
C PRO A 49 2.47 -2.06 19.92
N LEU A 50 1.69 -2.75 20.75
CA LEU A 50 1.76 -4.21 20.94
C LEU A 50 1.48 -4.99 19.65
N GLN A 51 0.49 -4.56 18.88
CA GLN A 51 0.19 -5.19 17.60
C GLN A 51 1.40 -5.18 16.64
N GLY A 52 2.16 -4.10 16.63
CA GLY A 52 3.37 -3.99 15.81
C GLY A 52 4.46 -4.99 16.23
N VAL A 53 4.59 -5.24 17.53
CA VAL A 53 5.55 -6.24 18.05
C VAL A 53 5.16 -7.64 17.59
N LEU A 54 3.86 -7.95 17.61
CA LEU A 54 3.35 -9.25 17.16
C LEU A 54 3.44 -9.42 15.64
N SER A 55 3.06 -8.41 14.87
CA SER A 55 2.91 -8.51 13.42
C SER A 55 4.23 -8.40 12.65
N ARG A 56 5.19 -7.62 13.15
CA ARG A 56 6.45 -7.35 12.43
C ARG A 56 7.25 -8.60 12.08
N PRO A 57 7.53 -9.54 13.00
CA PRO A 57 8.27 -10.76 12.66
C PRO A 57 7.55 -11.62 11.62
N ALA A 58 6.21 -11.63 11.65
CA ALA A 58 5.41 -12.35 10.65
C ALA A 58 5.51 -11.68 9.28
N MET A 59 5.42 -10.34 9.22
CA MET A 59 5.57 -9.57 7.97
C MET A 59 6.95 -9.74 7.36
N ASP A 60 8.01 -9.65 8.14
CA ASP A 60 9.38 -9.81 7.67
C ASP A 60 9.59 -11.21 7.05
N LYS A 61 9.00 -12.24 7.65
CA LYS A 61 9.05 -13.61 7.12
C LYS A 61 8.22 -13.77 5.84
N ILE A 62 7.05 -13.14 5.79
CA ILE A 62 6.19 -13.10 4.59
C ILE A 62 6.95 -12.42 3.45
N ASP A 63 7.48 -11.23 3.67
CA ASP A 63 8.17 -10.44 2.65
C ASP A 63 9.42 -11.17 2.12
N LYS A 64 10.19 -11.80 3.00
CA LYS A 64 11.34 -12.62 2.61
C LYS A 64 10.93 -13.80 1.72
N ARG A 65 9.88 -14.54 2.08
CA ARG A 65 9.41 -15.69 1.30
C ARG A 65 8.71 -15.26 -0.01
N ALA A 66 7.96 -14.15 0.03
CA ALA A 66 7.33 -13.61 -1.15
C ALA A 66 8.37 -13.16 -2.20
N SER A 67 9.51 -12.60 -1.76
CA SER A 67 10.60 -12.24 -2.66
C SER A 67 11.27 -13.44 -3.33
N LEU A 68 11.14 -14.64 -2.74
CA LEU A 68 11.59 -15.92 -3.30
C LEU A 68 10.51 -16.63 -4.14
N GLY A 69 9.35 -16.00 -4.35
CA GLY A 69 8.29 -16.53 -5.20
C GLY A 69 7.33 -17.52 -4.53
N HIS A 70 7.35 -17.69 -3.20
CA HIS A 70 6.40 -18.55 -2.52
C HIS A 70 4.98 -18.00 -2.64
N GLU A 71 4.10 -18.69 -3.35
CA GLU A 71 2.73 -18.24 -3.69
C GLU A 71 1.92 -17.85 -2.44
N GLY A 72 1.92 -18.67 -1.39
CA GLY A 72 1.21 -18.36 -0.15
C GLY A 72 1.74 -17.08 0.53
N ALA A 73 3.04 -16.84 0.49
CA ALA A 73 3.64 -15.61 1.02
C ALA A 73 3.31 -14.40 0.13
N VAL A 74 3.29 -14.59 -1.19
CA VAL A 74 2.84 -13.55 -2.14
C VAL A 74 1.39 -13.18 -1.87
N ALA A 75 0.50 -14.16 -1.63
CA ALA A 75 -0.90 -13.90 -1.29
C ALA A 75 -1.06 -13.10 0.01
N LEU A 76 -0.25 -13.39 1.02
CA LEU A 76 -0.26 -12.69 2.32
C LEU A 76 0.38 -11.30 2.27
N SER A 77 1.29 -11.05 1.33
CA SER A 77 2.07 -9.81 1.26
C SER A 77 1.15 -8.60 1.07
N THR A 78 1.33 -7.59 1.92
CA THR A 78 0.60 -6.32 1.91
C THR A 78 1.53 -5.17 2.26
N TYR A 79 1.16 -3.94 1.90
CA TYR A 79 1.91 -2.74 2.24
C TYR A 79 0.98 -1.55 2.44
N TYR A 80 1.47 -0.54 3.14
CA TYR A 80 0.74 0.71 3.32
C TYR A 80 0.60 1.43 1.99
N VAL A 81 -0.62 1.84 1.66
CA VAL A 81 -0.89 2.49 0.39
C VAL A 81 -2.16 3.33 0.49
N GLY A 82 -2.17 4.46 -0.19
CA GLY A 82 -3.39 5.28 -0.35
C GLY A 82 -4.25 4.80 -1.52
N GLN A 83 -5.44 5.37 -1.65
CA GLN A 83 -6.33 5.08 -2.77
C GLN A 83 -5.75 5.53 -4.13
N ALA A 84 -4.78 6.46 -4.10
CA ALA A 84 -4.02 6.87 -5.27
C ALA A 84 -3.19 5.74 -5.93
N VAL A 85 -3.13 4.56 -5.32
CA VAL A 85 -2.52 3.38 -5.94
C VAL A 85 -3.10 3.07 -7.31
N GLY A 86 -4.39 3.37 -7.53
CA GLY A 86 -5.03 3.21 -8.82
C GLY A 86 -4.50 4.13 -9.94
N LEU A 87 -3.67 5.10 -9.61
CA LEU A 87 -2.97 5.98 -10.55
C LEU A 87 -1.55 5.48 -10.87
N MET A 88 -1.07 4.47 -10.15
CA MET A 88 0.26 3.87 -10.34
C MET A 88 0.17 2.79 -11.43
N ASN A 89 0.53 3.13 -12.66
CA ASN A 89 0.41 2.22 -13.81
C ASN A 89 1.75 1.73 -14.38
N LYS A 90 2.85 2.28 -13.91
CA LYS A 90 4.21 1.88 -14.33
C LYS A 90 5.27 2.22 -13.30
N GLU A 91 6.37 1.48 -13.30
CA GLU A 91 7.57 1.85 -12.56
C GLU A 91 8.27 3.04 -13.22
N LYS A 92 8.67 3.99 -12.40
CA LYS A 92 9.42 5.17 -12.82
C LYS A 92 10.63 5.37 -11.92
N SER A 93 11.68 5.98 -12.45
CA SER A 93 12.80 6.43 -11.63
C SER A 93 12.38 7.59 -10.72
N VAL A 94 13.04 7.76 -9.57
CA VAL A 94 12.82 8.92 -8.69
C VAL A 94 13.02 10.22 -9.44
N LYS A 95 14.04 10.30 -10.30
CA LYS A 95 14.30 11.47 -11.15
C LYS A 95 13.10 11.81 -12.04
N THR A 96 12.51 10.80 -12.69
CA THR A 96 11.34 10.99 -13.56
C THR A 96 10.14 11.49 -12.74
N ILE A 97 9.90 10.90 -11.56
CA ILE A 97 8.79 11.30 -10.68
C ILE A 97 8.94 12.75 -10.24
N VAL A 98 10.14 13.16 -9.80
CA VAL A 98 10.40 14.55 -9.39
C VAL A 98 10.20 15.52 -10.56
N TYR A 99 10.65 15.14 -11.75
CA TYR A 99 10.46 15.97 -12.94
C TYR A 99 8.98 16.13 -13.30
N GLU A 100 8.21 15.05 -13.27
CA GLU A 100 6.76 15.09 -13.50
C GLU A 100 6.04 15.98 -12.46
N PHE A 101 6.43 15.92 -11.18
CA PHE A 101 5.89 16.84 -10.18
C PHE A 101 6.13 18.32 -10.52
N MET A 102 7.30 18.65 -11.06
CA MET A 102 7.61 20.02 -11.47
C MET A 102 6.76 20.43 -12.67
N GLU A 103 6.60 19.57 -13.67
CA GLU A 103 5.74 19.82 -14.83
C GLU A 103 4.28 20.00 -14.41
N ASP A 104 3.73 19.07 -13.62
CA ASP A 104 2.35 19.13 -13.12
C ASP A 104 2.10 20.42 -12.32
N TYR A 105 3.09 20.88 -11.54
CA TYR A 105 2.99 22.14 -10.81
C TYR A 105 2.86 23.33 -11.76
N VAL A 106 3.71 23.43 -12.77
CA VAL A 106 3.67 24.52 -13.76
C VAL A 106 2.31 24.53 -14.50
N GLU A 107 1.87 23.36 -14.97
CA GLU A 107 0.57 23.25 -15.64
C GLU A 107 -0.61 23.63 -14.71
N ALA A 108 -0.54 23.29 -13.43
CA ALA A 108 -1.58 23.64 -12.46
C ALA A 108 -1.64 25.17 -12.26
N VAL A 109 -0.48 25.85 -12.17
CA VAL A 109 -0.39 27.30 -12.07
C VAL A 109 -0.95 27.97 -13.33
N GLU A 110 -0.62 27.48 -14.51
CA GLU A 110 -1.14 28.01 -15.78
C GLU A 110 -2.67 27.86 -15.87
N ARG A 111 -3.22 26.67 -15.52
CA ARG A 111 -4.67 26.47 -15.48
C ARG A 111 -5.35 27.44 -14.53
N LEU A 112 -4.82 27.63 -13.33
CA LEU A 112 -5.34 28.59 -12.35
C LEU A 112 -5.30 30.02 -12.88
N SER A 113 -4.19 30.45 -13.45
CA SER A 113 -4.04 31.77 -14.05
C SER A 113 -5.06 32.05 -15.16
N ASN A 114 -5.35 31.05 -15.99
CA ASN A 114 -6.31 31.15 -17.07
C ASN A 114 -7.78 31.20 -16.57
N THR A 115 -8.06 30.66 -15.39
CA THR A 115 -9.39 30.71 -14.77
C THR A 115 -9.70 32.08 -14.15
N LEU A 116 -8.64 32.85 -13.81
CA LEU A 116 -8.75 34.17 -13.17
C LEU A 116 -8.83 35.33 -14.19
N LYS A 117 -8.73 35.06 -15.46
CA LYS A 117 -8.93 36.02 -16.57
C LYS A 117 -10.39 36.02 -17.03
#